data_3d533a9388e4284100a9f658aca18e3e
#
_entry.id   3d533a9388e4284100a9f658aca18e3e
#
_cell.length_a   1.000
_cell.length_b   1.000
_cell.length_c   1.000
_cell.angle_alpha   90.00
_cell.angle_beta   90.00
_cell.angle_gamma   90.00
#
_symmetry.space_group_name_H-M   'P 1'
#
loop_
_entity.id
_entity.type
_entity.pdbx_description
1 polymer ?
#
loop_
_entity_poly.entity_id
_entity_poly.type
_entity_poly.pdbx_seq_one_letter_code
_entity_poly.pdbx_strand_id
1 'polypeptide(L)' 'MNQQPNNPLHGVTLQAMLEFLIEELGWERMAAAVDIRCFTHEPSLTSSLKFLRKVPWARAKVEQLWLRT' A
#
# COMPACT_ATOMS: atom_id res chain seq x y z
N MET A 1 -19.63 -10.36 -6.01
CA MET A 1 -19.31 -9.74 -6.09
C MET A 1 -19.04 -8.88 -6.43
N ASN A 2 -18.79 -8.62 -6.48
CA ASN A 2 -18.48 -7.79 -6.90
C ASN A 2 -17.84 -7.21 -7.19
N GLN A 3 -18.13 -7.30 -7.18
CA GLN A 3 -17.43 -6.46 -7.48
C GLN A 3 -16.84 -6.02 -8.59
N GLN A 4 -16.31 -5.71 -8.77
CA GLN A 4 -15.60 -5.14 -9.87
C GLN A 4 -14.81 -6.19 -10.56
N PRO A 5 -15.37 -6.92 -11.47
CA PRO A 5 -14.70 -8.07 -12.05
C PRO A 5 -13.40 -7.72 -12.76
N ASN A 6 -13.25 -6.47 -13.25
CA ASN A 6 -12.04 -6.07 -13.91
C ASN A 6 -10.97 -5.56 -13.00
N ASN A 7 -11.27 -5.41 -11.74
CA ASN A 7 -10.35 -4.81 -10.79
C ASN A 7 -9.42 -5.88 -10.24
N PRO A 8 -8.12 -5.85 -10.54
CA PRO A 8 -7.19 -6.85 -10.03
C PRO A 8 -7.04 -6.80 -8.52
N LEU A 9 -7.58 -5.76 -7.89
CA LEU A 9 -7.54 -5.61 -6.44
C LEU A 9 -8.78 -6.16 -5.78
N HIS A 10 -9.71 -6.69 -6.57
CA HIS A 10 -10.94 -7.22 -6.03
C HIS A 10 -10.65 -8.32 -5.02
N GLY A 11 -11.19 -8.19 -3.82
CA GLY A 11 -10.98 -9.17 -2.77
C GLY A 11 -9.69 -8.99 -1.98
N VAL A 12 -8.85 -8.03 -2.38
CA VAL A 12 -7.60 -7.77 -1.68
C VAL A 12 -7.72 -6.46 -0.93
N THR A 13 -7.56 -6.50 0.39
CA THR A 13 -7.67 -5.30 1.20
C THR A 13 -6.39 -4.49 1.13
N LEU A 14 -6.49 -3.21 1.46
CA LEU A 14 -5.31 -2.36 1.53
C LEU A 14 -4.30 -2.92 2.54
N GLN A 15 -4.79 -3.43 3.65
CA GLN A 15 -3.92 -4.03 4.66
C GLN A 15 -3.15 -5.22 4.09
N ALA A 16 -3.83 -6.10 3.35
CA ALA A 16 -3.19 -7.26 2.77
C ALA A 16 -2.14 -6.87 1.75
N MET A 17 -2.43 -5.86 0.91
CA MET A 17 -1.46 -5.35 -0.05
C MET A 17 -0.23 -4.80 0.64
N LEU A 18 -0.44 -4.01 1.68
CA LEU A 18 0.65 -3.37 2.38
C LEU A 18 1.52 -4.40 3.10
N GLU A 19 0.90 -5.39 3.74
CA GLU A 19 1.63 -6.46 4.41
C GLU A 19 2.51 -7.22 3.42
N PHE A 20 1.94 -7.52 2.26
CA PHE A 20 2.69 -8.22 1.22
C PHE A 20 3.89 -7.39 0.75
N LEU A 21 3.67 -6.11 0.50
CA LEU A 21 4.73 -5.24 0.00
C LEU A 21 5.84 -5.05 1.03
N ILE A 22 5.48 -4.93 2.29
CA ILE A 22 6.47 -4.80 3.35
C ILE A 22 7.33 -6.05 3.42
N GLU A 23 6.71 -7.20 3.28
CA GLU A 23 7.43 -8.46 3.33
C GLU A 23 8.35 -8.62 2.13
N GLU A 24 7.89 -8.22 0.94
CA GLU A 24 8.66 -8.39 -0.28
C GLU A 24 9.73 -7.32 -0.45
N LEU A 25 9.43 -6.09 -0.12
CA LEU A 25 10.31 -4.96 -0.40
C LEU A 25 11.00 -4.40 0.84
N GLY A 26 10.32 -4.45 1.97
CA GLY A 26 10.80 -3.78 3.18
C GLY A 26 10.44 -2.30 3.16
N TRP A 27 10.54 -1.68 4.33
CA TRP A 27 10.15 -0.28 4.48
C TRP A 27 11.01 0.67 3.65
N GLU A 28 12.29 0.33 3.49
CA GLU A 28 13.19 1.18 2.72
C GLU A 28 12.77 1.32 1.27
N ARG A 29 12.46 0.19 0.64
CA ARG A 29 12.03 0.22 -0.75
C ARG A 29 10.66 0.82 -0.90
N MET A 30 9.80 0.58 0.08
CA MET A 30 8.48 1.20 0.09
C MET A 30 8.61 2.71 0.12
N ALA A 31 9.51 3.24 0.96
CA ALA A 31 9.72 4.67 1.07
C ALA A 31 10.30 5.25 -0.22
N ALA A 32 11.14 4.49 -0.90
CA ALA A 32 11.70 4.94 -2.17
C ALA A 32 10.64 5.00 -3.26
N ALA A 33 9.69 4.09 -3.22
CA ALA A 33 8.63 4.04 -4.23
C ALA A 33 7.50 5.03 -3.94
N VAL A 34 7.16 5.21 -2.67
CA VAL A 34 6.09 6.11 -2.26
C VAL A 34 6.66 7.01 -1.17
N ASP A 35 6.93 8.24 -1.53
CA ASP A 35 7.62 9.19 -0.65
C ASP A 35 6.65 9.77 0.37
N ILE A 36 6.40 9.03 1.43
CA ILE A 36 5.55 9.49 2.52
C ILE A 36 6.22 9.20 3.86
N ARG A 37 5.96 10.04 4.84
CA ARG A 37 6.65 9.98 6.13
C ARG A 37 6.36 8.71 6.90
N CYS A 38 5.17 8.16 6.75
CA CYS A 38 4.83 6.96 7.49
C CYS A 38 5.62 5.73 7.04
N PHE A 39 6.37 5.85 5.94
CA PHE A 39 7.27 4.79 5.49
C PHE A 39 8.71 5.06 5.91
N THR A 40 9.05 6.30 6.26
CA THR A 40 10.42 6.67 6.56
C THR A 40 10.66 6.96 8.03
N HIS A 41 9.63 7.44 8.74
CA HIS A 41 9.78 7.84 10.13
C HIS A 41 8.98 6.89 11.01
N GLU A 42 9.69 6.06 11.77
CA GLU A 42 9.09 5.05 12.63
C GLU A 42 7.99 4.28 11.93
N PRO A 43 8.32 3.62 10.82
CA PRO A 43 7.28 2.97 10.02
C PRO A 43 6.55 1.89 10.79
N SER A 44 5.23 1.87 10.62
CA SER A 44 4.40 0.82 11.19
C SER A 44 3.22 0.58 10.28
N LEU A 45 2.71 -0.63 10.32
CA LEU A 45 1.56 -0.99 9.51
C LEU A 45 0.34 -0.15 9.87
N THR A 46 0.09 0.02 11.15
CA THR A 46 -1.06 0.75 11.64
C THR A 46 -1.06 2.21 11.19
N SER A 47 0.05 2.92 11.40
CA SER A 47 0.07 4.32 10.99
C SER A 47 0.07 4.48 9.49
N SER A 48 0.69 3.56 8.76
CA SER A 48 0.65 3.60 7.31
C SER A 48 -0.76 3.42 6.78
N LEU A 49 -1.50 2.46 7.32
CA LEU A 49 -2.88 2.25 6.90
C LEU A 49 -3.75 3.46 7.18
N LYS A 50 -3.56 4.06 8.36
CA LYS A 50 -4.32 5.24 8.73
C LYS A 50 -4.10 6.37 7.74
N PHE A 51 -2.84 6.60 7.38
CA PHE A 51 -2.49 7.65 6.42
C PHE A 51 -3.07 7.33 5.03
N LEU A 52 -2.88 6.10 4.58
CA LEU A 52 -3.29 5.73 3.23
C LEU A 52 -4.81 5.78 3.04
N ARG A 53 -5.56 5.53 4.12
CA ARG A 53 -7.01 5.64 4.03
C ARG A 53 -7.48 7.07 3.85
N LYS A 54 -6.67 8.04 4.26
CA LYS A 54 -7.02 9.45 4.17
C LYS A 54 -6.49 10.13 2.93
N VAL A 55 -5.47 9.57 2.31
CA VAL A 55 -4.74 10.25 1.23
C VAL A 55 -4.83 9.41 -0.03
N PRO A 56 -5.79 9.73 -0.92
CA PRO A 56 -6.03 8.89 -2.11
C PRO A 56 -4.84 8.75 -3.04
N TRP A 57 -4.06 9.81 -3.24
CA TRP A 57 -2.93 9.72 -4.17
C TRP A 57 -1.88 8.73 -3.67
N ALA A 58 -1.66 8.71 -2.37
CA ALA A 58 -0.68 7.79 -1.79
C ALA A 58 -1.18 6.35 -1.88
N ARG A 59 -2.47 6.16 -1.62
CA ARG A 59 -3.07 4.84 -1.74
C ARG A 59 -2.97 4.33 -3.17
N ALA A 60 -3.22 5.20 -4.15
CA ALA A 60 -3.13 4.82 -5.54
C ALA A 60 -1.71 4.38 -5.90
N LYS A 61 -0.70 5.06 -5.36
CA LYS A 61 0.68 4.69 -5.61
C LYS A 61 1.02 3.32 -5.03
N VAL A 62 0.52 3.04 -3.84
CA VAL A 62 0.70 1.73 -3.21
C VAL A 62 0.04 0.64 -4.06
N GLU A 63 -1.16 0.90 -4.55
CA GLU A 63 -1.87 -0.04 -5.40
C GLU A 63 -1.09 -0.32 -6.68
N GLN A 64 -0.56 0.71 -7.30
CA GLN A 64 0.25 0.54 -8.50
C GLN A 64 1.50 -0.25 -8.23
N LEU A 65 2.14 0.00 -7.11
CA LEU A 65 3.32 -0.73 -6.71
C LEU A 65 2.99 -2.21 -6.52
N TRP A 66 1.86 -2.48 -5.87
CA TRP A 66 1.41 -3.86 -5.65
C TRP A 66 1.16 -4.58 -6.97
N LEU A 67 0.56 -3.89 -7.92
CA LEU A 67 0.27 -4.48 -9.23
C LEU A 67 1.54 -4.82 -10.01
N ARG A 68 2.61 -4.07 -9.78
CA ARG A 68 3.88 -4.31 -10.45
C ARG A 68 4.76 -5.33 -9.74
N THR A 69 4.42 -5.67 -8.54
CA THR A 69 5.16 -6.65 -7.77
C THR A 69 4.54 -8.01 -7.91
#